data_baa59e26580f0828d3301c8966f15d25
#
_entry.id   baa59e26580f0828d3301c8966f15d25
#
_cell.length_a   1.000
_cell.length_b   1.000
_cell.length_c   1.000
_cell.angle_alpha   90.00
_cell.angle_beta   90.00
_cell.angle_gamma   90.00
#
_symmetry.space_group_name_H-M   'P 1'
#
loop_
_entity.id
_entity.type
_entity.pdbx_description
1 polymer ?
#
loop_
_entity_poly.entity_id
_entity_poly.type
_entity_poly.pdbx_seq_one_letter_code
_entity_poly.pdbx_strand_id
1 'polypeptide(L)'
;MPSSDYEPVFCLEGYQPASVQVADQFRDRIAVYEADLNALAQHHTPDGRQSFFILHDTSAVFGLPIDMPLVALHITRDPEARTFTFESEGLPLYALAQSWLLQRHCPASAVGRAEGSGTDPADETTIALEQRLRDHGNQFSIAMSYSGDGYPTQETAVLLKGTDRGQPQPYRLLLETTDLRTFTHQLREGAFDTADAALAWLEDRSTPMPKPRPAASQQLPVKPAGPVAAPGRAR
;
A
#
# COMPACT_ATOMS: atom_id res chain seq x y z
N MET A 1 14.38 -25.63 -3.54
CA MET A 1 15.31 -24.62 -4.02
C MET A 1 14.47 -23.45 -4.44
N PRO A 2 14.57 -22.27 -3.83
CA PRO A 2 13.91 -21.09 -4.37
C PRO A 2 14.44 -20.84 -5.78
N SER A 3 13.56 -20.55 -6.70
CA SER A 3 13.90 -20.28 -8.10
C SER A 3 14.67 -18.97 -8.14
N SER A 4 15.78 -18.91 -8.87
CA SER A 4 16.58 -17.71 -9.09
C SER A 4 15.81 -16.54 -9.74
N ASP A 5 14.56 -16.77 -10.11
CA ASP A 5 13.71 -15.81 -10.84
C ASP A 5 13.13 -14.71 -9.95
N TYR A 6 13.23 -14.84 -8.61
CA TYR A 6 12.70 -13.88 -7.64
C TYR A 6 13.79 -13.13 -6.85
N GLU A 7 15.05 -13.36 -7.16
CA GLU A 7 16.14 -12.64 -6.50
C GLU A 7 16.17 -11.17 -6.95
N PRO A 8 16.19 -10.18 -6.02
CA PRO A 8 16.21 -8.78 -6.39
C PRO A 8 17.56 -8.39 -7.01
N VAL A 9 17.53 -7.69 -8.14
CA VAL A 9 18.73 -7.19 -8.81
C VAL A 9 18.85 -5.69 -8.57
N PHE A 10 19.61 -5.27 -7.55
CA PHE A 10 19.71 -3.86 -7.15
C PHE A 10 20.50 -2.98 -8.11
N CYS A 11 21.31 -3.54 -9.03
CA CYS A 11 22.13 -2.83 -10.01
C CYS A 11 23.05 -1.76 -9.35
N LEU A 12 23.68 -2.10 -8.23
CA LEU A 12 24.57 -1.21 -7.48
C LEU A 12 26.06 -1.43 -7.75
N GLU A 13 26.42 -2.29 -8.70
CA GLU A 13 27.82 -2.50 -9.09
C GLU A 13 28.46 -1.19 -9.57
N GLY A 14 29.57 -0.84 -8.91
CA GLY A 14 30.32 0.39 -9.21
C GLY A 14 29.72 1.68 -8.63
N TYR A 15 28.66 1.58 -7.84
CA TYR A 15 28.10 2.70 -7.08
C TYR A 15 28.46 2.59 -5.60
N GLN A 16 28.65 3.74 -4.94
CA GLN A 16 28.87 3.84 -3.52
C GLN A 16 27.67 4.56 -2.88
N PRO A 17 27.33 4.27 -1.61
CA PRO A 17 26.33 5.08 -0.90
C PRO A 17 26.73 6.55 -0.88
N ALA A 18 25.79 7.46 -1.10
CA ALA A 18 26.03 8.90 -1.17
C ALA A 18 26.55 9.49 0.17
N SER A 19 26.36 8.79 1.28
CA SER A 19 26.86 9.16 2.61
C SER A 19 26.99 7.94 3.51
N VAL A 20 27.71 8.08 4.62
CA VAL A 20 27.80 7.06 5.67
C VAL A 20 26.42 6.69 6.21
N GLN A 21 25.54 7.68 6.38
CA GLN A 21 24.18 7.44 6.83
C GLN A 21 23.38 6.57 5.83
N VAL A 22 23.53 6.82 4.53
CA VAL A 22 22.90 5.98 3.49
C VAL A 22 23.47 4.57 3.55
N ALA A 23 24.79 4.42 3.73
CA ALA A 23 25.45 3.12 3.85
C ALA A 23 24.89 2.30 5.02
N ASP A 24 24.82 2.93 6.21
CA ASP A 24 24.33 2.28 7.41
C ASP A 24 22.86 1.89 7.28
N GLN A 25 22.02 2.81 6.80
CA GLN A 25 20.58 2.53 6.60
C GLN A 25 20.35 1.45 5.55
N PHE A 26 21.10 1.44 4.44
CA PHE A 26 20.95 0.41 3.41
C PHE A 26 21.37 -0.97 3.93
N ARG A 27 22.52 -1.03 4.63
CA ARG A 27 22.96 -2.26 5.28
C ARG A 27 21.90 -2.81 6.23
N ASP A 28 21.40 -1.97 7.14
CA ASP A 28 20.52 -2.39 8.23
C ASP A 28 19.09 -2.75 7.76
N ARG A 29 18.64 -2.18 6.64
CA ARG A 29 17.28 -2.39 6.14
C ARG A 29 17.16 -3.36 4.97
N ILE A 30 18.23 -3.49 4.18
CA ILE A 30 18.19 -4.23 2.91
C ILE A 30 19.30 -5.29 2.87
N ALA A 31 20.57 -4.89 2.97
CA ALA A 31 21.69 -5.79 2.67
C ALA A 31 21.81 -6.96 3.67
N VAL A 32 21.48 -6.76 4.94
CA VAL A 32 21.50 -7.83 5.96
C VAL A 32 20.45 -8.90 5.68
N TYR A 33 19.34 -8.52 5.06
CA TYR A 33 18.21 -9.41 4.76
C TYR A 33 18.14 -9.82 3.29
N GLU A 34 19.14 -9.47 2.46
CA GLU A 34 19.11 -9.70 1.01
C GLU A 34 18.77 -11.15 0.64
N ALA A 35 19.29 -12.12 1.39
CA ALA A 35 19.02 -13.55 1.18
C ALA A 35 17.57 -13.97 1.47
N ASP A 36 16.85 -13.17 2.27
CA ASP A 36 15.47 -13.40 2.67
C ASP A 36 14.47 -12.56 1.87
N LEU A 37 14.97 -11.67 0.97
CA LEU A 37 14.14 -10.80 0.15
C LEU A 37 13.84 -11.44 -1.21
N ASN A 38 12.54 -11.61 -1.51
CA ASN A 38 12.06 -12.03 -2.82
C ASN A 38 11.39 -10.86 -3.55
N ALA A 39 11.82 -10.59 -4.79
CA ALA A 39 11.21 -9.54 -5.60
C ALA A 39 9.85 -9.99 -6.15
N LEU A 40 8.77 -9.41 -5.66
CA LEU A 40 7.40 -9.58 -6.20
C LEU A 40 7.15 -8.69 -7.41
N ALA A 41 7.82 -7.54 -7.47
CA ALA A 41 7.91 -6.66 -8.62
C ALA A 41 9.26 -5.95 -8.61
N GLN A 42 9.87 -5.78 -9.78
CA GLN A 42 11.06 -4.96 -9.96
C GLN A 42 11.01 -4.23 -11.30
N HIS A 43 11.51 -2.99 -11.29
CA HIS A 43 11.59 -2.16 -12.47
C HIS A 43 12.82 -1.27 -12.43
N HIS A 44 13.52 -1.18 -13.55
CA HIS A 44 14.66 -0.29 -13.74
C HIS A 44 14.34 0.69 -14.86
N THR A 45 14.59 1.99 -14.63
CA THR A 45 14.42 2.96 -15.70
C THR A 45 15.46 2.72 -16.82
N PRO A 46 15.11 2.99 -18.09
CA PRO A 46 16.02 2.74 -19.23
C PRO A 46 17.35 3.50 -19.15
N ASP A 47 17.37 4.62 -18.45
CA ASP A 47 18.59 5.42 -18.20
C ASP A 47 19.46 4.89 -17.05
N GLY A 48 19.00 3.82 -16.38
CA GLY A 48 19.68 3.21 -15.24
C GLY A 48 19.72 4.05 -13.95
N ARG A 49 19.01 5.19 -13.94
CA ARG A 49 19.06 6.13 -12.80
C ARG A 49 18.17 5.71 -11.64
N GLN A 50 17.09 4.99 -11.90
CA GLN A 50 16.14 4.62 -10.85
C GLN A 50 15.81 3.13 -10.91
N SER A 51 15.56 2.56 -9.75
CA SER A 51 15.02 1.20 -9.60
C SER A 51 13.96 1.18 -8.53
N PHE A 52 12.90 0.42 -8.79
CA PHE A 52 11.72 0.29 -7.94
C PHE A 52 11.48 -1.18 -7.66
N PHE A 53 11.21 -1.51 -6.41
CA PHE A 53 10.98 -2.89 -5.99
C PHE A 53 9.80 -2.98 -5.03
N ILE A 54 9.04 -4.06 -5.13
CA ILE A 54 8.21 -4.58 -4.05
C ILE A 54 8.83 -5.91 -3.68
N LEU A 55 9.39 -5.97 -2.47
CA LEU A 55 10.08 -7.12 -1.94
C LEU A 55 9.22 -7.80 -0.89
N HIS A 56 9.26 -9.12 -0.83
CA HIS A 56 8.70 -9.90 0.26
C HIS A 56 9.84 -10.36 1.16
N ASP A 57 9.80 -9.96 2.42
CA ASP A 57 10.73 -10.41 3.44
C ASP A 57 10.24 -11.73 4.03
N THR A 58 10.91 -12.81 3.69
CA THR A 58 10.58 -14.16 4.17
C THR A 58 11.04 -14.42 5.60
N SER A 59 11.87 -13.52 6.18
CA SER A 59 12.28 -13.57 7.57
C SER A 59 11.30 -12.87 8.51
N ALA A 60 10.30 -12.14 7.96
CA ALA A 60 9.29 -11.46 8.75
C ALA A 60 8.53 -12.45 9.64
N VAL A 61 8.47 -12.15 10.94
CA VAL A 61 7.83 -13.01 11.94
C VAL A 61 6.37 -12.59 12.09
N PHE A 62 5.46 -13.46 11.70
CA PHE A 62 4.03 -13.23 11.88
C PHE A 62 3.65 -13.15 13.37
N GLY A 63 2.67 -12.31 13.67
CA GLY A 63 2.12 -12.19 15.03
C GLY A 63 2.69 -11.05 15.87
N LEU A 64 3.65 -10.29 15.34
CA LEU A 64 4.11 -9.06 15.97
C LEU A 64 3.45 -7.82 15.31
N PRO A 65 3.03 -6.80 16.11
CA PRO A 65 2.29 -5.64 15.57
C PRO A 65 3.06 -4.75 14.61
N ILE A 66 4.34 -5.01 14.36
CA ILE A 66 5.26 -4.14 13.63
C ILE A 66 5.83 -4.85 12.39
N ASP A 67 5.68 -6.16 12.27
CA ASP A 67 6.24 -6.90 11.13
C ASP A 67 5.37 -6.71 9.90
N MET A 68 5.93 -6.00 8.95
CA MET A 68 5.33 -5.75 7.65
C MET A 68 6.07 -6.60 6.62
N PRO A 69 5.43 -7.63 6.04
CA PRO A 69 6.11 -8.61 5.21
C PRO A 69 6.57 -8.06 3.85
N LEU A 70 6.13 -6.86 3.49
CA LEU A 70 6.50 -6.25 2.22
C LEU A 70 7.38 -5.02 2.46
N VAL A 71 8.42 -4.88 1.64
CA VAL A 71 9.28 -3.70 1.59
C VAL A 71 9.13 -3.06 0.22
N ALA A 72 8.57 -1.85 0.16
CA ALA A 72 8.67 -1.01 -1.02
C ALA A 72 10.02 -0.29 -0.99
N LEU A 73 10.78 -0.38 -2.07
CA LEU A 73 12.13 0.18 -2.18
C LEU A 73 12.27 0.98 -3.47
N HIS A 74 12.78 2.19 -3.36
CA HIS A 74 13.15 3.05 -4.47
C HIS A 74 14.64 3.43 -4.35
N ILE A 75 15.44 3.08 -5.35
CA ILE A 75 16.86 3.41 -5.44
C ILE A 75 17.06 4.47 -6.51
N THR A 76 17.78 5.54 -6.18
CA THR A 76 18.20 6.59 -7.11
C THR A 76 19.73 6.60 -7.23
N ARG A 77 20.24 6.60 -8.45
CA ARG A 77 21.69 6.61 -8.76
C ARG A 77 22.09 7.92 -9.43
N ASP A 78 23.25 8.43 -9.03
CA ASP A 78 23.97 9.48 -9.75
C ASP A 78 25.13 8.85 -10.53
N PRO A 79 25.01 8.71 -11.88
CA PRO A 79 26.06 8.09 -12.68
C PRO A 79 27.36 8.91 -12.74
N GLU A 80 27.27 10.24 -12.58
CA GLU A 80 28.43 11.14 -12.64
C GLU A 80 29.25 11.03 -11.35
N ALA A 81 28.59 11.11 -10.19
CA ALA A 81 29.20 10.93 -8.89
C ALA A 81 29.48 9.47 -8.53
N ARG A 82 28.93 8.51 -9.27
CA ARG A 82 28.93 7.07 -8.94
C ARG A 82 28.39 6.77 -7.54
N THR A 83 27.33 7.45 -7.15
CA THR A 83 26.70 7.28 -5.85
C THR A 83 25.25 6.89 -5.97
N PHE A 84 24.70 6.32 -4.88
CA PHE A 84 23.28 6.04 -4.80
C PHE A 84 22.69 6.53 -3.48
N THR A 85 21.38 6.79 -3.53
CA THR A 85 20.49 6.98 -2.38
C THR A 85 19.32 6.03 -2.50
N PHE A 86 18.58 5.84 -1.42
CA PHE A 86 17.36 5.04 -1.44
C PHE A 86 16.32 5.54 -0.45
N GLU A 87 15.08 5.18 -0.70
CA GLU A 87 13.97 5.28 0.22
C GLU A 87 13.32 3.89 0.33
N SER A 88 12.87 3.51 1.52
CA SER A 88 12.17 2.25 1.75
C SER A 88 11.09 2.40 2.80
N GLU A 89 10.02 1.61 2.65
CA GLU A 89 8.90 1.56 3.61
C GLU A 89 8.43 0.12 3.77
N GLY A 90 8.25 -0.32 5.03
CA GLY A 90 7.58 -1.57 5.34
C GLY A 90 6.08 -1.41 5.18
N LEU A 91 5.43 -2.34 4.48
CA LEU A 91 4.01 -2.26 4.15
C LEU A 91 3.32 -3.61 4.31
N PRO A 92 2.08 -3.64 4.84
CA PRO A 92 1.40 -4.89 5.12
C PRO A 92 0.66 -5.48 3.92
N LEU A 93 0.34 -4.66 2.89
CA LEU A 93 -0.46 -5.06 1.73
C LEU A 93 0.20 -4.63 0.42
N TYR A 94 0.09 -5.49 -0.60
CA TYR A 94 0.68 -5.25 -1.91
C TYR A 94 0.18 -3.94 -2.56
N ALA A 95 -1.12 -3.67 -2.48
CA ALA A 95 -1.72 -2.45 -3.04
C ALA A 95 -1.17 -1.15 -2.38
N LEU A 96 -0.83 -1.20 -1.08
CA LEU A 96 -0.18 -0.08 -0.40
C LEU A 96 1.27 0.11 -0.85
N ALA A 97 2.00 -0.99 -1.10
CA ALA A 97 3.35 -0.94 -1.65
C ALA A 97 3.35 -0.37 -3.07
N GLN A 98 2.39 -0.75 -3.91
CA GLN A 98 2.18 -0.14 -5.22
C GLN A 98 1.92 1.36 -5.10
N SER A 99 1.01 1.78 -4.21
CA SER A 99 0.70 3.20 -3.97
C SER A 99 1.94 4.00 -3.59
N TRP A 100 2.77 3.47 -2.70
CA TRP A 100 4.00 4.11 -2.24
C TRP A 100 5.00 4.33 -3.39
N LEU A 101 5.15 3.34 -4.29
CA LEU A 101 6.02 3.45 -5.47
C LEU A 101 5.47 4.42 -6.52
N LEU A 102 4.16 4.41 -6.77
CA LEU A 102 3.51 5.34 -7.71
C LEU A 102 3.71 6.80 -7.32
N GLN A 103 3.70 7.11 -6.02
CA GLN A 103 4.00 8.45 -5.51
C GLN A 103 5.45 8.88 -5.77
N ARG A 104 6.34 7.92 -6.03
CA ARG A 104 7.75 8.13 -6.40
C ARG A 104 7.99 8.04 -7.90
N HIS A 105 6.91 8.22 -8.68
CA HIS A 105 6.92 8.22 -10.14
C HIS A 105 7.30 6.88 -10.78
N CYS A 106 7.15 5.76 -10.07
CA CYS A 106 7.21 4.45 -10.70
C CYS A 106 6.11 4.33 -11.75
N PRO A 107 6.40 3.86 -12.98
CA PRO A 107 5.36 3.65 -13.97
C PRO A 107 4.29 2.67 -13.48
N ALA A 108 3.02 2.99 -13.68
CA ALA A 108 1.91 2.15 -13.21
C ALA A 108 1.94 0.71 -13.80
N SER A 109 2.46 0.57 -15.02
CA SER A 109 2.66 -0.75 -15.65
C SER A 109 3.79 -1.58 -15.03
N ALA A 110 4.67 -0.94 -14.24
CA ALA A 110 5.85 -1.58 -13.67
C ALA A 110 5.63 -2.09 -12.23
N VAL A 111 4.52 -1.71 -11.58
CA VAL A 111 4.19 -2.16 -10.23
C VAL A 111 3.25 -3.37 -10.23
N GLY A 112 3.01 -3.99 -11.39
CA GLY A 112 2.28 -5.25 -11.49
C GLY A 112 3.05 -6.38 -10.81
N ARG A 113 2.32 -7.29 -10.17
CA ARG A 113 2.93 -8.48 -9.57
C ARG A 113 3.51 -9.38 -10.67
N ALA A 114 4.70 -9.93 -10.46
CA ALA A 114 5.27 -10.91 -11.37
C ALA A 114 4.38 -12.15 -11.41
N GLU A 115 4.25 -12.78 -12.59
CA GLU A 115 3.44 -13.97 -12.77
C GLU A 115 3.90 -15.09 -11.83
N GLY A 116 2.95 -15.68 -11.10
CA GLY A 116 3.24 -16.73 -10.12
C GLY A 116 3.84 -16.26 -8.80
N SER A 117 4.02 -14.93 -8.59
CA SER A 117 4.49 -14.40 -7.33
C SER A 117 3.31 -13.99 -6.44
N GLY A 118 3.21 -14.61 -5.25
CA GLY A 118 2.16 -14.30 -4.28
C GLY A 118 0.80 -14.94 -4.60
N THR A 119 -0.29 -14.30 -4.20
CA THR A 119 -1.66 -14.80 -4.32
C THR A 119 -2.50 -13.94 -5.25
N ASP A 120 -3.44 -14.55 -5.96
CA ASP A 120 -4.35 -13.84 -6.86
C ASP A 120 -5.60 -13.34 -6.11
N PRO A 121 -6.19 -12.20 -6.52
CA PRO A 121 -7.45 -11.73 -5.94
C PRO A 121 -8.59 -12.72 -6.24
N ALA A 122 -9.36 -13.08 -5.22
CA ALA A 122 -10.41 -14.11 -5.32
C ALA A 122 -11.67 -13.62 -6.05
N ASP A 123 -11.90 -12.30 -6.08
CA ASP A 123 -13.12 -11.73 -6.64
C ASP A 123 -12.91 -10.28 -7.15
N GLU A 124 -13.89 -9.79 -7.93
CA GLU A 124 -13.87 -8.43 -8.48
C GLU A 124 -13.93 -7.34 -7.40
N THR A 125 -14.50 -7.62 -6.24
CA THR A 125 -14.56 -6.67 -5.11
C THR A 125 -13.16 -6.45 -4.55
N THR A 126 -12.39 -7.52 -4.41
CA THR A 126 -10.98 -7.48 -4.01
C THR A 126 -10.17 -6.68 -5.01
N ILE A 127 -10.30 -6.97 -6.31
CA ILE A 127 -9.60 -6.23 -7.39
C ILE A 127 -9.92 -4.73 -7.32
N ALA A 128 -11.20 -4.37 -7.20
CA ALA A 128 -11.62 -2.98 -7.15
C ALA A 128 -11.09 -2.25 -5.90
N LEU A 129 -11.03 -2.94 -4.76
CA LEU A 129 -10.49 -2.39 -3.52
C LEU A 129 -8.98 -2.20 -3.60
N GLU A 130 -8.23 -3.19 -4.10
CA GLU A 130 -6.80 -3.08 -4.34
C GLU A 130 -6.48 -1.92 -5.28
N GLN A 131 -7.22 -1.79 -6.39
CA GLN A 131 -7.03 -0.70 -7.34
C GLN A 131 -7.24 0.67 -6.67
N ARG A 132 -8.28 0.82 -5.83
CA ARG A 132 -8.52 2.04 -5.09
C ARG A 132 -7.41 2.35 -4.09
N LEU A 133 -6.91 1.35 -3.36
CA LEU A 133 -5.79 1.51 -2.43
C LEU A 133 -4.50 1.88 -3.15
N ARG A 134 -4.23 1.26 -4.30
CA ARG A 134 -3.09 1.61 -5.15
C ARG A 134 -3.15 3.08 -5.59
N ASP A 135 -4.31 3.54 -6.02
CA ASP A 135 -4.46 4.89 -6.58
C ASP A 135 -4.55 5.97 -5.49
N HIS A 136 -5.03 5.62 -4.29
CA HIS A 136 -5.35 6.58 -3.21
C HIS A 136 -4.75 6.22 -1.84
N GLY A 137 -3.82 5.27 -1.76
CA GLY A 137 -3.23 4.84 -0.49
C GLY A 137 -2.53 5.95 0.29
N ASN A 138 -2.04 6.98 -0.40
CA ASN A 138 -1.42 8.17 0.19
C ASN A 138 -2.37 9.04 1.04
N GLN A 139 -3.68 8.83 0.95
CA GLN A 139 -4.67 9.51 1.79
C GLN A 139 -4.77 8.91 3.19
N PHE A 140 -4.01 7.86 3.46
CA PHE A 140 -4.02 7.15 4.73
C PHE A 140 -2.61 7.00 5.29
N SER A 141 -2.53 6.98 6.62
CA SER A 141 -1.38 6.47 7.37
C SER A 141 -1.75 5.15 8.02
N ILE A 142 -0.79 4.24 8.11
CA ILE A 142 -0.98 2.95 8.82
C ILE A 142 -0.93 3.25 10.32
N ALA A 143 -2.02 2.95 11.01
CA ALA A 143 -2.12 3.09 12.47
C ALA A 143 -1.74 1.78 13.17
N MET A 144 -2.05 0.63 12.56
CA MET A 144 -1.72 -0.71 13.06
C MET A 144 -1.74 -1.70 11.91
N SER A 145 -0.91 -2.72 12.00
CA SER A 145 -0.95 -3.91 11.16
C SER A 145 -0.72 -5.15 12.01
N TYR A 146 -1.40 -6.23 11.67
CA TYR A 146 -1.24 -7.52 12.30
C TYR A 146 -1.47 -8.61 11.26
N SER A 147 -0.57 -9.59 11.18
CA SER A 147 -0.71 -10.77 10.34
C SER A 147 -0.64 -12.02 11.20
N GLY A 148 -1.60 -12.93 11.01
CA GLY A 148 -1.60 -14.25 11.62
C GLY A 148 -1.12 -15.31 10.65
N ASP A 149 -0.43 -16.34 11.16
CA ASP A 149 0.19 -17.44 10.42
C ASP A 149 -0.68 -18.69 10.31
N GLY A 150 -2.00 -18.54 10.33
CA GLY A 150 -2.95 -19.65 10.25
C GLY A 150 -2.78 -20.50 8.99
N TYR A 151 -3.08 -21.78 9.10
CA TYR A 151 -3.17 -22.70 7.95
C TYR A 151 -4.51 -23.43 7.98
N PRO A 152 -5.23 -23.55 6.89
CA PRO A 152 -4.87 -23.15 5.51
C PRO A 152 -5.12 -21.68 5.18
N THR A 153 -5.55 -20.89 6.14
CA THR A 153 -5.97 -19.51 5.91
C THR A 153 -5.12 -18.58 6.77
N GLN A 154 -4.44 -17.63 6.13
CA GLN A 154 -3.76 -16.52 6.78
C GLN A 154 -4.65 -15.28 6.76
N GLU A 155 -4.49 -14.44 7.77
CA GLU A 155 -5.24 -13.20 7.87
C GLU A 155 -4.32 -12.02 8.19
N THR A 156 -4.45 -10.94 7.43
CA THR A 156 -3.78 -9.66 7.70
C THR A 156 -4.84 -8.59 7.95
N ALA A 157 -4.79 -7.99 9.13
CA ALA A 157 -5.63 -6.86 9.52
C ALA A 157 -4.80 -5.57 9.51
N VAL A 158 -5.27 -4.54 8.82
CA VAL A 158 -4.60 -3.24 8.73
C VAL A 158 -5.56 -2.13 9.09
N LEU A 159 -5.24 -1.39 10.15
CA LEU A 159 -5.97 -0.19 10.53
C LEU A 159 -5.29 1.03 9.89
N LEU A 160 -6.01 1.68 9.00
CA LEU A 160 -5.61 2.91 8.34
C LEU A 160 -6.29 4.11 8.99
N LYS A 161 -5.59 5.23 9.06
CA LYS A 161 -6.13 6.52 9.49
C LYS A 161 -6.07 7.50 8.34
N GLY A 162 -7.20 8.08 7.96
CA GLY A 162 -7.29 9.15 6.95
C GLY A 162 -6.49 10.38 7.36
N THR A 163 -5.78 10.96 6.40
CA THR A 163 -4.97 12.18 6.60
C THR A 163 -5.83 13.44 6.60
N ASP A 164 -7.02 13.40 6.00
CA ASP A 164 -7.99 14.49 6.03
C ASP A 164 -8.74 14.51 7.37
N ARG A 165 -8.59 15.60 8.13
CA ARG A 165 -9.23 15.80 9.43
C ARG A 165 -10.75 15.97 9.37
N GLY A 166 -11.30 16.33 8.21
CA GLY A 166 -12.74 16.54 7.99
C GLY A 166 -13.49 15.29 7.55
N GLN A 167 -12.79 14.17 7.36
CA GLN A 167 -13.40 12.95 6.84
C GLN A 167 -14.31 12.29 7.89
N PRO A 168 -15.60 12.05 7.59
CA PRO A 168 -16.42 11.19 8.42
C PRO A 168 -15.85 9.77 8.36
N GLN A 169 -15.81 9.06 9.48
CA GLN A 169 -15.21 7.73 9.59
C GLN A 169 -13.73 7.73 9.14
N PRO A 170 -12.84 8.41 9.87
CA PRO A 170 -11.43 8.55 9.46
C PRO A 170 -10.64 7.25 9.53
N TYR A 171 -11.17 6.21 10.16
CA TYR A 171 -10.50 4.92 10.27
C TYR A 171 -11.06 3.92 9.26
N ARG A 172 -10.16 3.23 8.56
CA ARG A 172 -10.45 2.11 7.67
C ARG A 172 -9.79 0.87 8.20
N LEU A 173 -10.56 -0.17 8.44
CA LEU A 173 -10.04 -1.49 8.74
C LEU A 173 -10.06 -2.31 7.46
N LEU A 174 -8.87 -2.69 6.99
CA LEU A 174 -8.68 -3.63 5.90
C LEU A 174 -8.46 -5.02 6.50
N LEU A 175 -9.10 -6.01 5.92
CA LEU A 175 -8.94 -7.40 6.31
C LEU A 175 -8.69 -8.22 5.05
N GLU A 176 -7.44 -8.67 4.90
CA GLU A 176 -7.04 -9.60 3.87
C GLU A 176 -7.09 -11.02 4.43
N THR A 177 -7.74 -11.91 3.72
CA THR A 177 -7.79 -13.34 4.04
C THR A 177 -7.21 -14.11 2.87
N THR A 178 -6.11 -14.82 3.08
CA THR A 178 -5.39 -15.59 2.07
C THR A 178 -5.66 -17.08 2.24
N ASP A 179 -6.11 -17.75 1.21
CA ASP A 179 -6.21 -19.22 1.16
C ASP A 179 -4.92 -19.80 0.53
N LEU A 180 -4.12 -20.46 1.34
CA LEU A 180 -2.85 -21.07 0.93
C LEU A 180 -3.01 -22.35 0.08
N ARG A 181 -4.21 -22.89 -0.05
CA ARG A 181 -4.48 -24.06 -0.92
C ARG A 181 -4.74 -23.63 -2.35
N THR A 182 -5.46 -22.53 -2.52
CA THR A 182 -5.83 -22.00 -3.84
C THR A 182 -4.90 -20.88 -4.28
N PHE A 183 -4.03 -20.39 -3.40
CA PHE A 183 -3.19 -19.21 -3.62
C PHE A 183 -4.00 -17.99 -4.06
N THR A 184 -5.14 -17.80 -3.38
CA THR A 184 -6.01 -16.64 -3.61
C THR A 184 -6.18 -15.85 -2.33
N HIS A 185 -6.48 -14.55 -2.45
CA HIS A 185 -6.80 -13.70 -1.30
C HIS A 185 -8.09 -12.92 -1.53
N GLN A 186 -8.78 -12.63 -0.44
CA GLN A 186 -9.94 -11.75 -0.39
C GLN A 186 -9.64 -10.56 0.48
N LEU A 187 -9.87 -9.35 -0.03
CA LEU A 187 -9.69 -8.10 0.69
C LEU A 187 -11.04 -7.46 0.99
N ARG A 188 -11.28 -7.09 2.24
CA ARG A 188 -12.49 -6.42 2.70
C ARG A 188 -12.15 -5.12 3.42
N GLU A 189 -13.05 -4.15 3.38
CA GLU A 189 -12.89 -2.86 4.04
C GLU A 189 -14.08 -2.55 4.94
N GLY A 190 -13.77 -2.10 6.16
CA GLY A 190 -14.70 -1.47 7.08
C GLY A 190 -14.34 -0.02 7.35
N ALA A 191 -15.34 0.78 7.77
CA ALA A 191 -15.12 2.18 8.12
C ALA A 191 -15.66 2.49 9.51
N PHE A 192 -14.88 3.20 10.31
CA PHE A 192 -15.14 3.45 11.73
C PHE A 192 -14.89 4.90 12.10
N ASP A 193 -15.65 5.37 13.08
CA ASP A 193 -15.50 6.75 13.60
C ASP A 193 -14.26 6.88 14.51
N THR A 194 -13.84 5.78 15.17
CA THR A 194 -12.67 5.74 16.07
C THR A 194 -11.83 4.48 15.85
N ALA A 195 -10.55 4.54 16.26
CA ALA A 195 -9.68 3.37 16.27
C ALA A 195 -10.22 2.28 17.21
N ASP A 196 -10.68 2.65 18.40
CA ASP A 196 -11.21 1.72 19.39
C ASP A 196 -12.41 0.94 18.88
N ALA A 197 -13.30 1.60 18.10
CA ALA A 197 -14.44 0.92 17.48
C ALA A 197 -14.00 -0.09 16.42
N ALA A 198 -12.93 0.21 15.66
CA ALA A 198 -12.38 -0.73 14.69
C ALA A 198 -11.72 -1.94 15.38
N LEU A 199 -10.97 -1.70 16.44
CA LEU A 199 -10.31 -2.76 17.23
C LEU A 199 -11.33 -3.63 17.96
N ALA A 200 -12.37 -3.04 18.58
CA ALA A 200 -13.44 -3.78 19.21
C ALA A 200 -14.18 -4.68 18.20
N TRP A 201 -14.41 -4.20 16.96
CA TRP A 201 -14.97 -5.04 15.91
C TRP A 201 -14.02 -6.17 15.50
N LEU A 202 -12.70 -5.92 15.46
CA LEU A 202 -11.71 -6.94 15.11
C LEU A 202 -11.66 -8.06 16.15
N GLU A 203 -11.86 -7.73 17.43
CA GLU A 203 -11.95 -8.69 18.54
C GLU A 203 -13.26 -9.47 18.55
N ASP A 204 -14.39 -8.77 18.32
CA ASP A 204 -15.74 -9.37 18.27
C ASP A 204 -16.38 -9.15 16.90
N ARG A 205 -16.30 -10.16 16.04
CA ARG A 205 -16.83 -10.16 14.67
C ARG A 205 -18.26 -10.70 14.57
N SER A 206 -19.01 -10.68 15.67
CA SER A 206 -20.40 -11.15 15.73
C SER A 206 -21.35 -10.33 14.83
N THR A 207 -20.97 -9.09 14.50
CA THR A 207 -21.71 -8.21 13.59
C THR A 207 -21.01 -8.06 12.24
N PRO A 208 -21.75 -7.82 11.15
CA PRO A 208 -21.14 -7.52 9.86
C PRO A 208 -20.20 -6.31 9.93
N MET A 209 -19.10 -6.35 9.17
CA MET A 209 -18.16 -5.23 9.07
C MET A 209 -18.88 -3.97 8.56
N PRO A 210 -18.79 -2.82 9.26
CA PRO A 210 -19.44 -1.58 8.86
C PRO A 210 -18.90 -1.08 7.52
N LYS A 211 -19.79 -0.86 6.56
CA LYS A 211 -19.39 -0.36 5.23
C LYS A 211 -19.06 1.13 5.27
N PRO A 212 -18.09 1.60 4.43
CA PRO A 212 -17.82 3.02 4.25
C PRO A 212 -19.11 3.76 3.85
N ARG A 213 -19.41 4.87 4.54
CA ARG A 213 -20.49 5.76 4.11
C ARG A 213 -20.04 6.49 2.85
N PRO A 214 -20.90 6.65 1.83
CA PRO A 214 -20.59 7.52 0.71
C PRO A 214 -20.22 8.91 1.26
N ALA A 215 -19.15 9.51 0.73
CA ALA A 215 -18.88 10.92 1.02
C ALA A 215 -20.15 11.70 0.69
N ALA A 216 -20.68 12.48 1.65
CA ALA A 216 -21.81 13.35 1.38
C ALA A 216 -21.39 14.24 0.21
N SER A 217 -22.06 14.06 -0.94
CA SER A 217 -21.85 14.94 -2.08
C SER A 217 -21.98 16.36 -1.54
N GLN A 218 -20.92 17.16 -1.61
CA GLN A 218 -20.99 18.58 -1.30
C GLN A 218 -21.99 19.16 -2.30
N GLN A 219 -23.26 19.19 -1.91
CA GLN A 219 -24.27 19.98 -2.62
C GLN A 219 -23.79 21.42 -2.48
N LEU A 220 -23.19 21.92 -3.54
CA LEU A 220 -22.95 23.34 -3.67
C LEU A 220 -24.28 24.04 -3.32
N PRO A 221 -24.26 25.04 -2.40
CA PRO A 221 -25.46 25.74 -2.04
C PRO A 221 -26.09 26.28 -3.32
N VAL A 222 -27.28 25.79 -3.66
CA VAL A 222 -28.06 26.31 -4.78
C VAL A 222 -28.33 27.77 -4.46
N LYS A 223 -27.65 28.66 -5.19
CA LYS A 223 -27.85 30.10 -5.09
C LYS A 223 -29.35 30.34 -5.32
N PRO A 224 -30.10 30.93 -4.34
CA PRO A 224 -31.51 31.18 -4.54
C PRO A 224 -31.68 32.08 -5.79
N ALA A 225 -32.55 31.66 -6.70
CA ALA A 225 -32.91 32.46 -7.87
C ALA A 225 -33.45 33.81 -7.39
N GLY A 226 -32.79 34.86 -7.80
CA GLY A 226 -33.24 36.23 -7.49
C GLY A 226 -34.64 36.46 -8.05
N PRO A 227 -35.40 37.39 -7.43
CA PRO A 227 -36.79 37.66 -7.82
C PRO A 227 -36.87 38.10 -9.29
N VAL A 228 -37.72 37.41 -10.05
CA VAL A 228 -38.04 37.79 -11.43
C VAL A 228 -38.73 39.13 -11.42
N ALA A 229 -38.12 40.15 -12.06
CA ALA A 229 -38.71 41.46 -12.21
C ALA A 229 -40.02 41.34 -13.04
N ALA A 230 -41.15 41.87 -12.50
CA ALA A 230 -42.41 41.90 -13.19
C ALA A 230 -42.34 42.82 -14.43
N PRO A 231 -43.04 42.49 -15.55
CA PRO A 231 -43.04 43.36 -16.74
C PRO A 231 -43.84 44.61 -16.46
N GLY A 232 -43.20 45.76 -16.65
CA GLY A 232 -43.82 47.10 -16.53
C GLY A 232 -44.95 47.25 -17.55
N ARG A 233 -46.16 47.68 -17.06
CA ARG A 233 -47.25 48.13 -17.89
C ARG A 233 -46.89 49.49 -18.54
N ALA A 234 -46.81 49.49 -19.87
CA ALA A 234 -46.80 50.75 -20.65
C ALA A 234 -48.19 51.36 -20.63
N ARG A 235 -48.25 52.68 -20.40
CA ARG A 235 -49.38 53.54 -20.73
C ARG A 235 -49.10 54.25 -22.04
#